data_05dd2c3b37763764326c815f2a19c88e
#
_entry.id   05dd2c3b37763764326c815f2a19c88e
#
_cell.length_a   1.000
_cell.length_b   1.000
_cell.length_c   1.000
_cell.angle_alpha   90.00
_cell.angle_beta   90.00
_cell.angle_gamma   90.00
#
_symmetry.space_group_name_H-M   'P 1'
#
loop_
_entity.id
_entity.type
_entity.pdbx_description
1 polymer ?
#
loop_
_entity_poly.entity_id
_entity_poly.type
_entity_poly.pdbx_seq_one_letter_code
_entity_poly.pdbx_strand_id
1 'polypeptide(L)'
;MKSAAEQLPGSLRELLTQLDAEGITDYRRYDAVRRFLNFRAREKNVPISGCFELTPLCNLDCRMCYVHLNREQMQGAELLPTQVWKDIMRQAVDAGMMYARVTGGECLTYPGFRELYCYLADKGVETGILSNGILMDEEMAEFLRQHPPASIQVTLYGASEDAYERVTGHRMFGRVMTNLHRLRDAGLPLSVAVTPNAFMTDGTEVVRLLHDEGFRFNINPGIIPPREETGRRTEDADVDTYVAMMKLQRELEGKIVEPECDTDSLPDPPSAGKASERGVRCGAGRCAFAVDWQGRMRPCNTFPCESADVKELGFAESWRRTNEIARNFPRPAECEGCYYHDVCKHCVSEHAAGATPGHASPQICRWGKRMVEEGLFKIPLK
;
A
#
# COMPACT_ATOMS: atom_id res chain seq x y z
N MET A 1 -4.54 -21.37 21.04
CA MET A 1 -5.21 -20.05 21.08
C MET A 1 -6.16 -19.99 19.89
N LYS A 2 -7.42 -19.58 20.09
CA LYS A 2 -8.37 -19.38 18.97
C LYS A 2 -7.84 -18.32 18.04
N SER A 3 -8.02 -18.46 16.72
CA SER A 3 -7.57 -17.46 15.75
C SER A 3 -8.22 -16.10 16.06
N ALA A 4 -7.51 -14.99 15.77
CA ALA A 4 -8.05 -13.65 16.00
C ALA A 4 -9.41 -13.42 15.29
N ALA A 5 -9.70 -14.18 14.22
CA ALA A 5 -10.96 -14.14 13.49
C ALA A 5 -12.13 -14.77 14.26
N GLU A 6 -11.87 -15.72 15.17
CA GLU A 6 -12.92 -16.34 16.02
C GLU A 6 -13.35 -15.44 17.18
N GLN A 7 -12.67 -14.32 17.39
CA GLN A 7 -12.88 -13.40 18.51
C GLN A 7 -13.54 -12.07 18.11
N LEU A 8 -13.83 -11.85 16.80
CA LEU A 8 -14.47 -10.61 16.39
C LEU A 8 -15.96 -10.61 16.76
N PRO A 9 -16.45 -9.53 17.41
CA PRO A 9 -17.86 -9.38 17.76
C PRO A 9 -18.76 -9.46 16.52
N GLY A 10 -19.99 -9.96 16.70
CA GLY A 10 -20.98 -10.09 15.62
C GLY A 10 -21.47 -8.72 15.10
N SER A 11 -21.37 -7.68 15.92
CA SER A 11 -21.81 -6.33 15.60
C SER A 11 -20.84 -5.26 16.09
N LEU A 12 -20.90 -4.08 15.48
CA LEU A 12 -20.12 -2.91 15.93
C LEU A 12 -20.50 -2.50 17.35
N ARG A 13 -21.77 -2.65 17.73
CA ARG A 13 -22.24 -2.35 19.09
C ARG A 13 -21.57 -3.26 20.13
N GLU A 14 -21.47 -4.55 19.87
CA GLU A 14 -20.78 -5.51 20.75
C GLU A 14 -19.31 -5.14 20.88
N LEU A 15 -18.62 -4.81 19.76
CA LEU A 15 -17.24 -4.35 19.77
C LEU A 15 -17.07 -3.11 20.65
N LEU A 16 -17.92 -2.09 20.47
CA LEU A 16 -17.83 -0.85 21.24
C LEU A 16 -18.08 -1.11 22.73
N THR A 17 -19.06 -1.97 23.08
CA THR A 17 -19.33 -2.36 24.47
C THR A 17 -18.13 -3.07 25.10
N GLN A 18 -17.47 -3.96 24.34
CA GLN A 18 -16.25 -4.62 24.82
C GLN A 18 -15.10 -3.63 25.05
N LEU A 19 -14.85 -2.73 24.10
CA LEU A 19 -13.81 -1.71 24.22
C LEU A 19 -14.07 -0.75 25.39
N ASP A 20 -15.34 -0.41 25.65
CA ASP A 20 -15.74 0.40 26.82
C ASP A 20 -15.47 -0.35 28.13
N ALA A 21 -15.81 -1.64 28.19
CA ALA A 21 -15.56 -2.48 29.37
C ALA A 21 -14.05 -2.67 29.65
N GLU A 22 -13.22 -2.68 28.61
CA GLU A 22 -11.75 -2.76 28.71
C GLU A 22 -11.08 -1.38 28.94
N GLY A 23 -11.85 -0.29 28.97
CA GLY A 23 -11.36 1.08 29.15
C GLY A 23 -10.49 1.59 27.97
N ILE A 24 -10.68 1.04 26.78
CA ILE A 24 -9.92 1.42 25.60
C ILE A 24 -10.55 2.66 24.94
N THR A 25 -9.93 3.82 25.13
CA THR A 25 -10.42 5.13 24.65
C THR A 25 -9.47 5.83 23.67
N ASP A 26 -8.25 5.30 23.48
CA ASP A 26 -7.19 5.87 22.66
C ASP A 26 -7.24 5.36 21.19
N TYR A 27 -6.13 5.53 20.49
CA TYR A 27 -5.97 5.08 19.10
C TYR A 27 -6.27 3.59 18.90
N ARG A 28 -6.11 2.74 19.91
CA ARG A 28 -6.45 1.31 19.85
C ARG A 28 -7.94 1.09 19.59
N ARG A 29 -8.81 1.98 20.10
CA ARG A 29 -10.25 1.98 19.81
C ARG A 29 -10.50 2.22 18.32
N TYR A 30 -9.84 3.23 17.75
CA TYR A 30 -9.93 3.54 16.33
C TYR A 30 -9.47 2.35 15.48
N ASP A 31 -8.32 1.76 15.78
CA ASP A 31 -7.79 0.60 15.06
C ASP A 31 -8.70 -0.63 15.13
N ALA A 32 -9.27 -0.90 16.29
CA ALA A 32 -10.22 -2.01 16.47
C ALA A 32 -11.47 -1.81 15.62
N VAL A 33 -12.04 -0.60 15.61
CA VAL A 33 -13.22 -0.26 14.80
C VAL A 33 -12.88 -0.36 13.31
N ARG A 34 -11.74 0.20 12.87
CA ARG A 34 -11.28 0.14 11.49
C ARG A 34 -11.09 -1.30 11.01
N ARG A 35 -10.44 -2.15 11.82
CA ARG A 35 -10.29 -3.58 11.51
C ARG A 35 -11.63 -4.29 11.40
N PHE A 36 -12.55 -4.03 12.32
CA PHE A 36 -13.90 -4.58 12.26
C PHE A 36 -14.64 -4.18 10.99
N LEU A 37 -14.60 -2.89 10.62
CA LEU A 37 -15.25 -2.39 9.40
C LEU A 37 -14.66 -3.02 8.14
N ASN A 38 -13.33 -3.13 8.06
CA ASN A 38 -12.65 -3.78 6.93
C ASN A 38 -13.04 -5.26 6.83
N PHE A 39 -13.08 -5.97 7.95
CA PHE A 39 -13.53 -7.36 8.00
C PHE A 39 -14.96 -7.52 7.48
N ARG A 40 -15.91 -6.71 7.97
CA ARG A 40 -17.30 -6.75 7.53
C ARG A 40 -17.49 -6.31 6.08
N ALA A 41 -16.73 -5.30 5.63
CA ALA A 41 -16.74 -4.88 4.24
C ALA A 41 -16.24 -5.99 3.30
N ARG A 42 -15.19 -6.72 3.70
CA ARG A 42 -14.67 -7.86 2.96
C ARG A 42 -15.67 -9.01 2.87
N GLU A 43 -16.39 -9.34 3.96
CA GLU A 43 -17.46 -10.34 3.95
C GLU A 43 -18.58 -9.98 2.97
N LYS A 44 -18.96 -8.69 2.96
CA LYS A 44 -20.09 -8.17 2.16
C LYS A 44 -19.70 -7.65 0.79
N ASN A 45 -18.41 -7.64 0.46
CA ASN A 45 -17.84 -7.07 -0.77
C ASN A 45 -18.19 -5.58 -0.95
N VAL A 46 -18.14 -4.80 0.11
CA VAL A 46 -18.32 -3.35 0.08
C VAL A 46 -16.96 -2.70 -0.21
N PRO A 47 -16.83 -1.81 -1.22
CA PRO A 47 -15.57 -1.15 -1.58
C PRO A 47 -15.22 -0.02 -0.61
N ILE A 48 -14.84 -0.38 0.62
CA ILE A 48 -14.63 0.58 1.71
C ILE A 48 -13.34 1.39 1.54
N SER A 49 -12.34 0.88 0.78
CA SER A 49 -11.02 1.51 0.62
C SER A 49 -10.66 1.66 -0.86
N GLY A 50 -10.39 2.90 -1.28
CA GLY A 50 -9.99 3.25 -2.65
C GLY A 50 -8.55 3.75 -2.73
N CYS A 51 -7.83 3.42 -3.81
CA CYS A 51 -6.55 4.00 -4.17
C CYS A 51 -6.67 4.69 -5.53
N PHE A 52 -6.31 5.97 -5.62
CA PHE A 52 -6.43 6.78 -6.83
C PHE A 52 -5.07 7.21 -7.33
N GLU A 53 -4.65 6.70 -8.48
CA GLU A 53 -3.44 7.12 -9.18
C GLU A 53 -3.79 8.29 -10.11
N LEU A 54 -3.63 9.52 -9.65
CA LEU A 54 -4.09 10.71 -10.36
C LEU A 54 -3.34 10.98 -11.67
N THR A 55 -2.09 10.54 -11.74
CA THR A 55 -1.19 10.80 -12.88
C THR A 55 -0.10 9.74 -12.96
N PRO A 56 0.36 9.36 -14.15
CA PRO A 56 1.56 8.55 -14.32
C PRO A 56 2.83 9.39 -14.32
N LEU A 57 2.70 10.74 -14.42
CA LEU A 57 3.83 11.67 -14.45
C LEU A 57 4.47 11.79 -13.06
N CYS A 58 5.78 11.94 -13.04
CA CYS A 58 6.57 12.10 -11.83
C CYS A 58 7.70 13.11 -12.05
N ASN A 59 8.16 13.73 -10.99
CA ASN A 59 9.34 14.60 -10.96
C ASN A 59 10.63 13.85 -10.57
N LEU A 60 10.55 12.50 -10.50
CA LEU A 60 11.67 11.56 -10.40
C LEU A 60 11.62 10.55 -11.54
N ASP A 61 12.73 9.87 -11.79
CA ASP A 61 12.85 8.80 -12.78
C ASP A 61 13.38 7.51 -12.16
N CYS A 62 12.73 7.05 -11.06
CA CYS A 62 13.14 5.88 -10.30
C CYS A 62 13.22 4.65 -11.21
N ARG A 63 14.38 3.97 -11.22
CA ARG A 63 14.66 2.83 -12.11
C ARG A 63 13.70 1.66 -11.92
N MET A 64 13.24 1.44 -10.69
CA MET A 64 12.30 0.36 -10.32
C MET A 64 10.82 0.79 -10.34
N CYS A 65 10.49 2.00 -10.83
CA CYS A 65 9.13 2.49 -10.75
C CYS A 65 8.15 1.65 -11.57
N TYR A 66 7.03 1.26 -10.95
CA TYR A 66 6.03 0.40 -11.58
C TYR A 66 4.99 1.17 -12.41
N VAL A 67 4.90 2.51 -12.24
CA VAL A 67 3.80 3.30 -12.83
C VAL A 67 4.27 4.51 -13.63
N HIS A 68 5.49 5.01 -13.39
CA HIS A 68 5.95 6.24 -14.02
C HIS A 68 6.04 6.10 -15.55
N LEU A 69 5.35 7.01 -16.23
CA LEU A 69 5.46 7.25 -17.67
C LEU A 69 5.94 8.68 -17.90
N ASN A 70 6.80 8.87 -18.88
CA ASN A 70 7.08 10.20 -19.41
C ASN A 70 6.01 10.61 -20.45
N ARG A 71 6.04 11.87 -20.90
CA ARG A 71 5.03 12.38 -21.84
C ARG A 71 5.01 11.64 -23.19
N GLU A 72 6.16 11.18 -23.64
CA GLU A 72 6.28 10.40 -24.88
C GLU A 72 5.63 9.02 -24.74
N GLN A 73 5.87 8.34 -23.63
CA GLN A 73 5.25 7.06 -23.31
C GLN A 73 3.74 7.14 -23.13
N MET A 74 3.19 8.30 -22.80
CA MET A 74 1.75 8.52 -22.76
C MET A 74 1.09 8.49 -24.13
N GLN A 75 1.87 8.53 -25.22
CA GLN A 75 1.39 8.43 -26.61
C GLN A 75 0.24 9.42 -26.93
N GLY A 76 0.31 10.63 -26.40
CA GLY A 76 -0.70 11.68 -26.58
C GLY A 76 -1.95 11.55 -25.69
N ALA A 77 -2.01 10.54 -24.80
CA ALA A 77 -3.09 10.47 -23.83
C ALA A 77 -3.02 11.62 -22.83
N GLU A 78 -4.19 12.22 -22.54
CA GLU A 78 -4.32 13.30 -21.57
C GLU A 78 -4.67 12.76 -20.18
N LEU A 79 -4.31 13.51 -19.14
CA LEU A 79 -4.75 13.24 -17.78
C LEU A 79 -6.27 13.45 -17.66
N LEU A 80 -6.92 12.64 -16.84
CA LEU A 80 -8.33 12.85 -16.57
C LEU A 80 -8.57 14.23 -15.96
N PRO A 81 -9.59 14.97 -16.43
CA PRO A 81 -10.01 16.21 -15.80
C PRO A 81 -10.46 16.01 -14.35
N THR A 82 -10.26 17.03 -13.52
CA THR A 82 -10.65 17.01 -12.09
C THR A 82 -12.13 16.66 -11.91
N GLN A 83 -12.99 17.12 -12.81
CA GLN A 83 -14.42 16.81 -12.73
C GLN A 83 -14.72 15.32 -12.94
N VAL A 84 -14.00 14.65 -13.82
CA VAL A 84 -14.14 13.20 -14.03
C VAL A 84 -13.69 12.42 -12.79
N TRP A 85 -12.57 12.84 -12.18
CA TRP A 85 -12.13 12.28 -10.91
C TRP A 85 -13.17 12.47 -9.80
N LYS A 86 -13.75 13.67 -9.66
CA LYS A 86 -14.81 13.92 -8.68
C LYS A 86 -16.03 13.01 -8.90
N ASP A 87 -16.41 12.77 -10.16
CA ASP A 87 -17.52 11.87 -10.45
C ASP A 87 -17.21 10.42 -10.07
N ILE A 88 -16.00 9.91 -10.39
CA ILE A 88 -15.54 8.58 -9.97
C ILE A 88 -15.51 8.48 -8.44
N MET A 89 -14.94 9.46 -7.75
CA MET A 89 -14.84 9.49 -6.28
C MET A 89 -16.23 9.58 -5.64
N ARG A 90 -17.17 10.37 -6.20
CA ARG A 90 -18.55 10.45 -5.74
C ARG A 90 -19.23 9.07 -5.81
N GLN A 91 -19.12 8.39 -6.95
CA GLN A 91 -19.69 7.05 -7.12
C GLN A 91 -19.06 6.05 -6.12
N ALA A 92 -17.75 6.16 -5.84
CA ALA A 92 -17.08 5.33 -4.85
C ALA A 92 -17.62 5.58 -3.44
N VAL A 93 -17.82 6.84 -3.06
CA VAL A 93 -18.42 7.22 -1.76
C VAL A 93 -19.85 6.69 -1.65
N ASP A 94 -20.66 6.88 -2.71
CA ASP A 94 -22.03 6.38 -2.76
C ASP A 94 -22.08 4.83 -2.63
N ALA A 95 -21.02 4.14 -3.07
CA ALA A 95 -20.87 2.67 -2.93
C ALA A 95 -20.32 2.23 -1.57
N GLY A 96 -19.96 3.15 -0.68
CA GLY A 96 -19.54 2.87 0.70
C GLY A 96 -18.06 3.14 1.01
N MET A 97 -17.31 3.81 0.13
CA MET A 97 -15.91 4.15 0.39
C MET A 97 -15.80 5.13 1.57
N MET A 98 -14.96 4.79 2.54
CA MET A 98 -14.66 5.59 3.73
C MET A 98 -13.17 5.98 3.78
N TYR A 99 -12.31 5.21 3.14
CA TYR A 99 -10.86 5.39 3.14
C TYR A 99 -10.37 5.58 1.73
N ALA A 100 -9.49 6.56 1.52
CA ALA A 100 -8.84 6.80 0.24
C ALA A 100 -7.33 6.92 0.41
N ARG A 101 -6.58 6.45 -0.59
CA ARG A 101 -5.17 6.80 -0.78
C ARG A 101 -5.03 7.51 -2.11
N VAL A 102 -4.32 8.63 -2.12
CA VAL A 102 -4.01 9.38 -3.33
C VAL A 102 -2.54 9.18 -3.66
N THR A 103 -2.27 8.75 -4.89
CA THR A 103 -0.95 8.41 -5.39
C THR A 103 -0.86 8.70 -6.89
N GLY A 104 0.12 8.14 -7.57
CA GLY A 104 0.35 8.25 -9.00
C GLY A 104 1.80 7.92 -9.33
N GLY A 105 2.37 8.55 -10.36
CA GLY A 105 3.80 8.76 -10.43
C GLY A 105 4.20 9.65 -9.23
N GLU A 106 3.79 10.94 -9.28
CA GLU A 106 3.75 11.80 -8.09
C GLU A 106 2.42 12.56 -8.06
N CYS A 107 1.56 12.27 -7.10
CA CYS A 107 0.21 12.85 -7.05
C CYS A 107 0.20 14.37 -6.94
N LEU A 108 1.22 14.97 -6.30
CA LEU A 108 1.33 16.42 -6.14
C LEU A 108 1.65 17.14 -7.45
N THR A 109 2.05 16.43 -8.51
CA THR A 109 2.22 17.01 -9.85
C THR A 109 0.90 17.12 -10.62
N TYR A 110 -0.17 16.48 -10.13
CA TYR A 110 -1.48 16.61 -10.75
C TYR A 110 -2.09 17.99 -10.44
N PRO A 111 -2.46 18.81 -11.45
CA PRO A 111 -2.88 20.20 -11.22
C PRO A 111 -4.10 20.34 -10.29
N GLY A 112 -5.02 19.36 -10.32
CA GLY A 112 -6.22 19.32 -9.49
C GLY A 112 -6.07 18.65 -8.12
N PHE A 113 -4.83 18.34 -7.67
CA PHE A 113 -4.61 17.59 -6.42
C PHE A 113 -5.33 18.18 -5.22
N ARG A 114 -5.12 19.49 -4.93
CA ARG A 114 -5.74 20.15 -3.77
C ARG A 114 -7.25 20.12 -3.82
N GLU A 115 -7.81 20.33 -5.01
CA GLU A 115 -9.27 20.33 -5.23
C GLU A 115 -9.86 18.94 -4.97
N LEU A 116 -9.23 17.87 -5.47
CA LEU A 116 -9.67 16.49 -5.25
C LEU A 116 -9.49 16.05 -3.79
N TYR A 117 -8.39 16.46 -3.17
CA TYR A 117 -8.13 16.19 -1.77
C TYR A 117 -9.20 16.81 -0.87
N CYS A 118 -9.48 18.13 -1.04
CA CYS A 118 -10.55 18.80 -0.30
C CYS A 118 -11.92 18.18 -0.58
N TYR A 119 -12.20 17.80 -1.83
CA TYR A 119 -13.45 17.12 -2.20
C TYR A 119 -13.65 15.82 -1.40
N LEU A 120 -12.61 14.98 -1.25
CA LEU A 120 -12.69 13.76 -0.45
C LEU A 120 -12.93 14.09 1.04
N ALA A 121 -12.22 15.09 1.57
CA ALA A 121 -12.39 15.55 2.95
C ALA A 121 -13.81 16.05 3.23
N ASP A 122 -14.39 16.84 2.31
CA ASP A 122 -15.77 17.33 2.39
C ASP A 122 -16.81 16.20 2.37
N LYS A 123 -16.45 15.05 1.78
CA LYS A 123 -17.26 13.81 1.81
C LYS A 123 -17.06 12.96 3.05
N GLY A 124 -16.21 13.40 3.97
CA GLY A 124 -15.88 12.64 5.19
C GLY A 124 -14.97 11.42 4.94
N VAL A 125 -14.26 11.39 3.82
CA VAL A 125 -13.35 10.29 3.48
C VAL A 125 -12.00 10.52 4.16
N GLU A 126 -11.54 9.56 4.93
CA GLU A 126 -10.19 9.55 5.49
C GLU A 126 -9.17 9.35 4.38
N THR A 127 -8.40 10.39 4.08
CA THR A 127 -7.50 10.40 2.93
C THR A 127 -6.04 10.35 3.35
N GLY A 128 -5.31 9.34 2.87
CA GLY A 128 -3.85 9.22 2.96
C GLY A 128 -3.18 9.70 1.67
N ILE A 129 -1.96 10.20 1.78
CA ILE A 129 -1.14 10.69 0.66
C ILE A 129 0.12 9.83 0.56
N LEU A 130 0.39 9.29 -0.64
CA LEU A 130 1.64 8.60 -0.98
C LEU A 130 2.44 9.50 -1.93
N SER A 131 3.64 9.94 -1.53
CA SER A 131 4.44 10.91 -2.25
C SER A 131 5.93 10.58 -2.19
N ASN A 132 6.71 11.11 -3.12
CA ASN A 132 8.18 11.11 -3.05
C ASN A 132 8.74 12.26 -2.18
N GLY A 133 7.90 13.15 -1.67
CA GLY A 133 8.25 14.19 -0.72
C GLY A 133 8.86 15.47 -1.31
N ILE A 134 9.23 15.50 -2.60
CA ILE A 134 9.93 16.66 -3.20
C ILE A 134 9.06 17.93 -3.19
N LEU A 135 7.75 17.78 -3.41
CA LEU A 135 6.78 18.88 -3.46
C LEU A 135 6.08 19.15 -2.12
N MET A 136 6.53 18.51 -1.05
CA MET A 136 6.07 18.75 0.33
C MET A 136 6.77 19.99 0.94
N ASP A 137 6.77 21.10 0.19
CA ASP A 137 7.36 22.37 0.59
C ASP A 137 6.52 23.10 1.67
N GLU A 138 6.91 24.33 2.01
CA GLU A 138 6.27 25.15 3.04
C GLU A 138 4.78 25.36 2.75
N GLU A 139 4.46 25.67 1.49
CA GLU A 139 3.08 25.95 1.07
C GLU A 139 2.21 24.70 1.19
N MET A 140 2.75 23.54 0.77
CA MET A 140 2.03 22.27 0.88
C MET A 140 1.89 21.81 2.33
N ALA A 141 2.92 21.98 3.15
CA ALA A 141 2.86 21.67 4.58
C ALA A 141 1.80 22.51 5.30
N GLU A 142 1.74 23.82 5.01
CA GLU A 142 0.71 24.71 5.57
C GLU A 142 -0.70 24.33 5.08
N PHE A 143 -0.86 24.00 3.80
CA PHE A 143 -2.13 23.50 3.28
C PHE A 143 -2.58 22.23 4.02
N LEU A 144 -1.67 21.26 4.23
CA LEU A 144 -1.99 20.00 4.91
C LEU A 144 -2.20 20.20 6.42
N ARG A 145 -1.62 21.25 7.04
CA ARG A 145 -1.91 21.60 8.42
C ARG A 145 -3.33 22.14 8.59
N GLN A 146 -3.83 22.89 7.59
CA GLN A 146 -5.20 23.40 7.56
C GLN A 146 -6.21 22.31 7.18
N HIS A 147 -5.79 21.30 6.41
CA HIS A 147 -6.59 20.17 5.95
C HIS A 147 -5.87 18.84 6.30
N PRO A 148 -5.86 18.41 7.56
CA PRO A 148 -5.02 17.29 8.00
C PRO A 148 -5.38 15.98 7.30
N PRO A 149 -4.40 15.30 6.68
CA PRO A 149 -4.61 13.97 6.11
C PRO A 149 -4.69 12.90 7.19
N ALA A 150 -5.29 11.77 6.87
CA ALA A 150 -5.26 10.58 7.74
C ALA A 150 -3.84 10.00 7.87
N SER A 151 -3.03 10.12 6.82
CA SER A 151 -1.62 9.72 6.82
C SER A 151 -0.87 10.38 5.66
N ILE A 152 0.43 10.59 5.86
CA ILE A 152 1.39 10.92 4.80
C ILE A 152 2.46 9.85 4.81
N GLN A 153 2.68 9.19 3.68
CA GLN A 153 3.80 8.30 3.49
C GLN A 153 4.74 8.88 2.44
N VAL A 154 5.98 9.13 2.82
CA VAL A 154 7.03 9.59 1.90
C VAL A 154 8.04 8.48 1.70
N THR A 155 8.41 8.19 0.45
CA THR A 155 9.45 7.18 0.17
C THR A 155 10.82 7.83 0.14
N LEU A 156 11.76 7.30 0.95
CA LEU A 156 13.17 7.71 0.94
C LEU A 156 14.01 6.66 0.18
N TYR A 157 14.79 7.12 -0.79
CA TYR A 157 15.47 6.27 -1.76
C TYR A 157 16.99 6.14 -1.53
N GLY A 158 17.53 6.73 -0.48
CA GLY A 158 18.96 6.67 -0.12
C GLY A 158 19.28 7.58 1.06
N ALA A 159 20.47 7.44 1.63
CA ALA A 159 20.97 8.23 2.77
C ALA A 159 21.95 9.34 2.35
N SER A 160 22.14 9.57 1.04
CA SER A 160 23.00 10.62 0.49
C SER A 160 22.51 11.05 -0.88
N GLU A 161 23.01 12.19 -1.38
CA GLU A 161 22.68 12.68 -2.73
C GLU A 161 23.08 11.65 -3.81
N ASP A 162 24.25 11.02 -3.69
CA ASP A 162 24.74 10.06 -4.67
C ASP A 162 23.95 8.75 -4.64
N ALA A 163 23.57 8.27 -3.44
CA ALA A 163 22.72 7.11 -3.30
C ALA A 163 21.32 7.37 -3.84
N TYR A 164 20.76 8.55 -3.54
CA TYR A 164 19.46 8.96 -4.02
C TYR A 164 19.40 9.07 -5.55
N GLU A 165 20.40 9.70 -6.16
CA GLU A 165 20.54 9.82 -7.62
C GLU A 165 20.65 8.45 -8.30
N ARG A 166 21.38 7.51 -7.72
CA ARG A 166 21.54 6.15 -8.23
C ARG A 166 20.20 5.43 -8.42
N VAL A 167 19.28 5.64 -7.48
CA VAL A 167 17.94 5.01 -7.51
C VAL A 167 16.95 5.80 -8.35
N THR A 168 16.98 7.14 -8.23
CA THR A 168 15.92 8.02 -8.75
C THR A 168 16.28 8.81 -9.99
N GLY A 169 17.55 8.81 -10.39
CA GLY A 169 18.06 9.65 -11.48
C GLY A 169 18.24 11.12 -11.11
N HIS A 170 17.96 11.52 -9.86
CA HIS A 170 17.97 12.92 -9.42
C HIS A 170 18.63 13.11 -8.05
N ARG A 171 19.34 14.20 -7.86
CA ARG A 171 19.97 14.62 -6.60
C ARG A 171 18.96 15.42 -5.76
N MET A 172 18.13 14.74 -4.96
CA MET A 172 17.03 15.34 -4.21
C MET A 172 17.02 14.95 -2.73
N PHE A 173 18.04 14.25 -2.24
CA PHE A 173 18.10 13.79 -0.86
C PHE A 173 17.94 14.94 0.14
N GLY A 174 18.75 16.00 0.04
CA GLY A 174 18.68 17.13 0.97
C GLY A 174 17.34 17.84 0.96
N ARG A 175 16.72 17.99 -0.23
CA ARG A 175 15.37 18.57 -0.34
C ARG A 175 14.31 17.71 0.35
N VAL A 176 14.35 16.40 0.13
CA VAL A 176 13.38 15.48 0.74
C VAL A 176 13.56 15.46 2.26
N MET A 177 14.79 15.38 2.77
CA MET A 177 15.06 15.46 4.21
C MET A 177 14.55 16.76 4.84
N THR A 178 14.80 17.91 4.19
CA THR A 178 14.24 19.20 4.63
C THR A 178 12.72 19.17 4.72
N ASN A 179 12.05 18.58 3.73
CA ASN A 179 10.60 18.46 3.71
C ASN A 179 10.09 17.47 4.77
N LEU A 180 10.79 16.35 5.00
CA LEU A 180 10.43 15.40 6.07
C LEU A 180 10.48 16.07 7.45
N HIS A 181 11.54 16.84 7.75
CA HIS A 181 11.62 17.61 8.99
C HIS A 181 10.45 18.59 9.10
N ARG A 182 10.17 19.35 8.04
CA ARG A 182 9.04 20.30 8.00
C ARG A 182 7.70 19.64 8.31
N LEU A 183 7.40 18.50 7.69
CA LEU A 183 6.16 17.75 7.94
C LEU A 183 6.07 17.26 9.39
N ARG A 184 7.19 16.72 9.92
CA ARG A 184 7.28 16.26 11.31
C ARG A 184 7.06 17.42 12.28
N ASP A 185 7.76 18.54 12.07
CA ASP A 185 7.71 19.71 12.94
C ASP A 185 6.34 20.41 12.89
N ALA A 186 5.62 20.26 11.77
CA ALA A 186 4.22 20.68 11.64
C ALA A 186 3.23 19.72 12.33
N GLY A 187 3.69 18.63 12.95
CA GLY A 187 2.84 17.64 13.64
C GLY A 187 1.95 16.81 12.72
N LEU A 188 2.29 16.72 11.43
CA LEU A 188 1.52 15.95 10.46
C LEU A 188 1.76 14.43 10.63
N PRO A 189 0.75 13.58 10.32
CA PRO A 189 0.85 12.13 10.50
C PRO A 189 1.75 11.49 9.44
N LEU A 190 3.07 11.69 9.61
CA LEU A 190 4.13 11.27 8.69
C LEU A 190 4.65 9.87 9.01
N SER A 191 4.85 9.08 7.97
CA SER A 191 5.69 7.88 7.98
C SER A 191 6.61 7.88 6.77
N VAL A 192 7.79 7.26 6.91
CA VAL A 192 8.76 7.12 5.81
C VAL A 192 8.78 5.67 5.34
N ALA A 193 8.62 5.45 4.04
CA ALA A 193 8.76 4.13 3.44
C ALA A 193 10.17 3.97 2.88
N VAL A 194 10.80 2.83 3.15
CA VAL A 194 12.04 2.42 2.50
C VAL A 194 11.73 1.18 1.66
N THR A 195 12.03 1.25 0.36
CA THR A 195 11.81 0.13 -0.56
C THR A 195 13.16 -0.36 -1.09
N PRO A 196 13.73 -1.41 -0.47
CA PRO A 196 14.97 -2.01 -0.94
C PRO A 196 14.85 -2.43 -2.40
N ASN A 197 15.86 -2.11 -3.17
CA ASN A 197 15.93 -2.41 -4.60
C ASN A 197 17.38 -2.63 -5.04
N ALA A 198 17.61 -3.20 -6.20
CA ALA A 198 18.95 -3.53 -6.70
C ALA A 198 19.89 -2.32 -6.85
N PHE A 199 19.33 -1.10 -6.91
CA PHE A 199 20.11 0.14 -7.03
C PHE A 199 20.41 0.79 -5.67
N MET A 200 19.79 0.33 -4.60
CA MET A 200 20.02 0.81 -3.23
C MET A 200 21.18 0.05 -2.60
N THR A 201 22.31 0.71 -2.42
CA THR A 201 23.54 0.11 -1.83
C THR A 201 23.78 0.49 -0.37
N ASP A 202 22.95 1.38 0.16
CA ASP A 202 23.06 2.00 1.49
C ASP A 202 21.80 1.80 2.35
N GLY A 203 21.11 0.67 2.17
CA GLY A 203 19.84 0.41 2.86
C GLY A 203 19.95 0.44 4.39
N THR A 204 21.05 -0.06 4.96
CA THR A 204 21.31 -0.03 6.41
C THR A 204 21.62 1.39 6.91
N GLU A 205 22.28 2.21 6.11
CA GLU A 205 22.50 3.63 6.41
C GLU A 205 21.19 4.41 6.43
N VAL A 206 20.27 4.10 5.50
CA VAL A 206 18.91 4.69 5.51
C VAL A 206 18.16 4.33 6.78
N VAL A 207 18.23 3.07 7.22
CA VAL A 207 17.59 2.63 8.48
C VAL A 207 18.16 3.36 9.68
N ARG A 208 19.49 3.48 9.79
CA ARG A 208 20.15 4.25 10.87
C ARG A 208 19.74 5.72 10.84
N LEU A 209 19.82 6.35 9.67
CA LEU A 209 19.44 7.75 9.49
C LEU A 209 18.02 8.01 9.99
N LEU A 210 17.06 7.21 9.56
CA LEU A 210 15.66 7.40 9.94
C LEU A 210 15.40 7.17 11.43
N HIS A 211 16.09 6.17 12.02
CA HIS A 211 16.04 5.92 13.44
C HIS A 211 16.64 7.08 14.25
N ASP A 212 17.85 7.52 13.90
CA ASP A 212 18.58 8.56 14.62
C ASP A 212 17.88 9.91 14.53
N GLU A 213 17.23 10.19 13.41
CA GLU A 213 16.40 11.38 13.19
C GLU A 213 15.00 11.27 13.83
N GLY A 214 14.65 10.11 14.41
CA GLY A 214 13.37 9.88 15.09
C GLY A 214 12.16 9.80 14.17
N PHE A 215 12.34 9.44 12.91
CA PHE A 215 11.22 9.21 12.00
C PHE A 215 10.55 7.85 12.24
N ARG A 216 9.23 7.83 12.21
CA ARG A 216 8.49 6.57 12.04
C ARG A 216 8.70 6.07 10.61
N PHE A 217 9.14 4.83 10.43
CA PHE A 217 9.38 4.28 9.10
C PHE A 217 9.01 2.81 9.00
N ASN A 218 8.83 2.35 7.76
CA ASN A 218 8.63 0.94 7.43
C ASN A 218 9.52 0.53 6.25
N ILE A 219 9.96 -0.71 6.27
CA ILE A 219 10.74 -1.32 5.19
C ILE A 219 9.81 -2.19 4.36
N ASN A 220 9.57 -1.78 3.11
CA ASN A 220 8.74 -2.54 2.19
C ASN A 220 9.47 -3.81 1.76
N PRO A 221 8.81 -4.97 1.78
CA PRO A 221 9.48 -6.24 1.58
C PRO A 221 9.73 -6.64 0.12
N GLY A 222 9.48 -5.79 -0.86
CA GLY A 222 9.73 -6.10 -2.27
C GLY A 222 9.31 -4.99 -3.21
N ILE A 223 9.74 -5.10 -4.44
CA ILE A 223 9.38 -4.20 -5.53
C ILE A 223 8.13 -4.73 -6.22
N ILE A 224 7.26 -3.81 -6.53
CA ILE A 224 6.08 -4.06 -7.34
C ILE A 224 6.52 -4.23 -8.80
N PRO A 225 6.06 -5.27 -9.52
CA PRO A 225 6.36 -5.45 -10.91
C PRO A 225 5.98 -4.22 -11.75
N PRO A 226 6.88 -3.71 -12.59
CA PRO A 226 6.55 -2.61 -13.49
C PRO A 226 5.43 -3.01 -14.45
N ARG A 227 4.56 -2.10 -14.76
CA ARG A 227 3.58 -2.26 -15.83
C ARG A 227 4.29 -2.26 -17.19
N GLU A 228 3.77 -3.01 -18.17
CA GLU A 228 4.37 -3.15 -19.50
C GLU A 228 4.63 -1.81 -20.17
N GLU A 229 3.68 -0.88 -20.06
CA GLU A 229 3.79 0.46 -20.66
C GLU A 229 4.95 1.28 -20.13
N THR A 230 5.54 0.94 -18.98
CA THR A 230 6.72 1.64 -18.45
C THR A 230 8.01 1.28 -19.18
N GLY A 231 8.05 0.15 -19.86
CA GLY A 231 9.26 -0.40 -20.48
C GLY A 231 10.36 -0.79 -19.48
N ARG A 232 10.05 -0.83 -18.18
CA ARG A 232 11.01 -1.14 -17.11
C ARG A 232 10.98 -2.62 -16.77
N ARG A 233 12.00 -3.08 -16.05
CA ARG A 233 12.11 -4.45 -15.55
C ARG A 233 12.10 -4.45 -14.03
N THR A 234 11.60 -5.52 -13.45
CA THR A 234 11.71 -5.76 -12.01
C THR A 234 13.16 -6.09 -11.67
N GLU A 235 13.76 -5.26 -10.81
CA GLU A 235 15.10 -5.49 -10.26
C GLU A 235 14.99 -5.38 -8.75
N ASP A 236 14.60 -6.49 -8.12
CA ASP A 236 14.49 -6.58 -6.66
C ASP A 236 15.87 -6.51 -6.01
N ALA A 237 15.88 -6.00 -4.79
CA ALA A 237 17.03 -6.16 -3.93
C ALA A 237 17.24 -7.65 -3.63
N ASP A 238 18.49 -8.02 -3.40
CA ASP A 238 18.80 -9.30 -2.79
C ASP A 238 18.06 -9.41 -1.45
N VAL A 239 17.52 -10.59 -1.16
CA VAL A 239 16.84 -10.87 0.09
C VAL A 239 17.74 -10.60 1.32
N ASP A 240 19.04 -10.75 1.18
CA ASP A 240 20.01 -10.49 2.25
C ASP A 240 20.09 -8.99 2.62
N THR A 241 19.91 -8.08 1.64
CA THR A 241 19.79 -6.64 1.90
C THR A 241 18.58 -6.35 2.76
N TYR A 242 17.41 -6.92 2.41
CA TYR A 242 16.21 -6.77 3.21
C TYR A 242 16.35 -7.33 4.63
N VAL A 243 16.96 -8.52 4.76
CA VAL A 243 17.27 -9.16 6.06
C VAL A 243 18.15 -8.27 6.91
N ALA A 244 19.22 -7.72 6.33
CA ALA A 244 20.14 -6.83 7.05
C ALA A 244 19.44 -5.59 7.58
N MET A 245 18.60 -4.95 6.77
CA MET A 245 17.81 -3.78 7.17
C MET A 245 16.81 -4.12 8.29
N MET A 246 16.11 -5.24 8.19
CA MET A 246 15.13 -5.68 9.20
C MET A 246 15.80 -6.07 10.53
N LYS A 247 16.96 -6.71 10.48
CA LYS A 247 17.75 -7.03 11.70
C LYS A 247 18.19 -5.75 12.39
N LEU A 248 18.73 -4.81 11.62
CA LEU A 248 19.16 -3.53 12.16
C LEU A 248 17.98 -2.74 12.76
N GLN A 249 16.84 -2.70 12.09
CA GLN A 249 15.65 -2.04 12.64
C GLN A 249 15.26 -2.64 13.99
N ARG A 250 15.24 -3.99 14.11
CA ARG A 250 14.95 -4.65 15.39
C ARG A 250 15.96 -4.33 16.48
N GLU A 251 17.23 -4.31 16.12
CA GLU A 251 18.32 -4.00 17.05
C GLU A 251 18.15 -2.59 17.62
N LEU A 252 17.89 -1.62 16.75
CA LEU A 252 17.72 -0.22 17.11
C LEU A 252 16.44 0.04 17.91
N GLU A 253 15.32 -0.56 17.55
CA GLU A 253 14.02 -0.35 18.20
C GLU A 253 13.82 -1.20 19.46
N GLY A 254 14.68 -2.18 19.73
CA GLY A 254 14.58 -3.06 20.88
C GLY A 254 13.31 -3.91 20.91
N LYS A 255 12.58 -4.02 19.83
CA LYS A 255 11.30 -4.71 19.68
C LYS A 255 11.33 -5.72 18.54
N ILE A 256 10.65 -6.83 18.75
CA ILE A 256 10.15 -7.62 17.62
C ILE A 256 9.11 -6.74 16.93
N VAL A 257 9.48 -6.10 15.82
CA VAL A 257 8.50 -5.52 14.94
C VAL A 257 7.74 -6.72 14.37
N GLU A 258 6.59 -7.05 14.98
CA GLU A 258 5.60 -7.78 14.20
C GLU A 258 5.37 -6.90 12.98
N PRO A 259 5.46 -7.43 11.75
CA PRO A 259 5.08 -6.64 10.61
C PRO A 259 3.70 -6.09 10.96
N GLU A 260 3.56 -4.78 11.07
CA GLU A 260 2.23 -4.16 11.04
C GLU A 260 1.68 -4.63 9.71
N CYS A 261 0.96 -5.74 9.80
CA CYS A 261 0.22 -6.28 8.70
C CYS A 261 -0.64 -5.12 8.25
N ASP A 262 -0.30 -4.57 7.11
CA ASP A 262 -1.16 -3.59 6.46
C ASP A 262 -2.58 -4.12 6.68
N THR A 263 -3.49 -3.29 7.15
CA THR A 263 -4.88 -3.68 7.52
C THR A 263 -5.60 -4.51 6.45
N ASP A 264 -4.97 -4.69 5.31
CA ASP A 264 -5.42 -5.51 4.19
C ASP A 264 -5.14 -7.02 4.35
N SER A 265 -4.31 -7.46 5.31
CA SER A 265 -4.05 -8.87 5.59
C SER A 265 -4.82 -9.38 6.81
N LEU A 266 -6.11 -9.07 6.85
CA LEU A 266 -7.02 -9.70 7.79
C LEU A 266 -7.08 -11.22 7.51
N PRO A 267 -7.09 -12.07 8.54
CA PRO A 267 -7.31 -13.50 8.37
C PRO A 267 -8.62 -13.74 7.60
N ASP A 268 -8.68 -14.80 6.82
CA ASP A 268 -9.93 -15.17 6.14
C ASP A 268 -11.06 -15.31 7.16
N PRO A 269 -12.26 -14.79 6.86
CA PRO A 269 -13.39 -14.90 7.78
C PRO A 269 -13.69 -16.36 8.08
N PRO A 270 -14.05 -16.71 9.34
CA PRO A 270 -14.27 -18.10 9.78
C PRO A 270 -15.38 -18.83 9.05
N SER A 271 -16.24 -18.14 8.34
CA SER A 271 -17.32 -18.72 7.53
C SER A 271 -16.87 -19.24 6.14
N ALA A 272 -15.63 -18.97 5.74
CA ALA A 272 -15.08 -19.60 4.54
C ALA A 272 -14.77 -21.07 4.88
N GLY A 273 -15.75 -21.94 4.67
CA GLY A 273 -15.49 -23.37 4.62
C GLY A 273 -14.27 -23.68 3.76
N LYS A 274 -13.59 -24.85 3.95
CA LYS A 274 -12.36 -25.32 3.31
C LYS A 274 -11.71 -24.24 2.46
N ALA A 275 -10.58 -23.65 2.88
CA ALA A 275 -9.91 -22.52 2.23
C ALA A 275 -10.06 -22.65 0.71
N SER A 276 -10.83 -21.74 0.09
CA SER A 276 -11.12 -21.88 -1.35
C SER A 276 -9.78 -21.86 -2.08
N GLU A 277 -9.59 -22.78 -3.01
CA GLU A 277 -8.39 -22.89 -3.86
C GLU A 277 -8.18 -21.64 -4.73
N ARG A 278 -9.13 -20.71 -4.69
CA ARG A 278 -9.18 -19.51 -5.51
C ARG A 278 -9.38 -18.25 -4.68
N GLY A 279 -9.04 -17.12 -5.29
CA GLY A 279 -9.26 -15.80 -4.75
C GLY A 279 -8.10 -15.25 -3.92
N VAL A 280 -8.03 -13.92 -3.88
CA VAL A 280 -7.01 -13.20 -3.11
C VAL A 280 -7.26 -13.32 -1.60
N ARG A 281 -6.17 -13.30 -0.82
CA ARG A 281 -6.24 -13.32 0.65
C ARG A 281 -6.35 -11.95 1.28
N CYS A 282 -5.92 -10.89 0.59
CA CYS A 282 -6.00 -9.51 1.04
C CYS A 282 -7.36 -8.86 0.73
N GLY A 283 -7.48 -7.56 1.01
CA GLY A 283 -8.67 -6.77 0.69
C GLY A 283 -8.90 -6.47 -0.80
N ALA A 284 -7.87 -6.67 -1.63
CA ALA A 284 -7.88 -6.33 -3.06
C ALA A 284 -9.08 -6.95 -3.80
N GLY A 285 -9.92 -6.12 -4.41
CA GLY A 285 -11.14 -6.56 -5.09
C GLY A 285 -12.22 -7.16 -4.17
N ARG A 286 -12.00 -7.20 -2.83
CA ARG A 286 -12.95 -7.69 -1.83
C ARG A 286 -13.57 -6.57 -1.01
N CYS A 287 -12.76 -5.64 -0.55
CA CYS A 287 -13.14 -4.41 0.15
C CYS A 287 -12.25 -3.22 -0.23
N ALA A 288 -11.25 -3.44 -1.07
CA ALA A 288 -10.36 -2.42 -1.58
C ALA A 288 -10.30 -2.47 -3.12
N PHE A 289 -10.04 -1.33 -3.74
CA PHE A 289 -9.88 -1.18 -5.18
C PHE A 289 -8.82 -0.11 -5.49
N ALA A 290 -8.33 -0.11 -6.72
CA ALA A 290 -7.53 0.98 -7.25
C ALA A 290 -8.14 1.49 -8.57
N VAL A 291 -8.04 2.81 -8.81
CA VAL A 291 -8.37 3.43 -10.09
C VAL A 291 -7.12 4.12 -10.62
N ASP A 292 -6.69 3.76 -11.81
CA ASP A 292 -5.52 4.33 -12.44
C ASP A 292 -5.82 5.68 -13.12
N TRP A 293 -4.78 6.35 -13.58
CA TRP A 293 -4.84 7.68 -14.20
C TRP A 293 -5.71 7.76 -15.48
N GLN A 294 -6.09 6.63 -16.03
CA GLN A 294 -7.02 6.55 -17.18
C GLN A 294 -8.47 6.29 -16.74
N GLY A 295 -8.73 6.14 -15.44
CA GLY A 295 -10.07 5.84 -14.92
C GLY A 295 -10.41 4.36 -14.92
N ARG A 296 -9.42 3.47 -14.99
CA ARG A 296 -9.62 2.03 -15.02
C ARG A 296 -9.47 1.44 -13.62
N MET A 297 -10.47 0.68 -13.20
CA MET A 297 -10.50 0.02 -11.90
C MET A 297 -9.83 -1.35 -11.94
N ARG A 298 -9.04 -1.66 -10.90
CA ARG A 298 -8.38 -2.94 -10.63
C ARG A 298 -8.56 -3.34 -9.16
N PRO A 299 -8.35 -4.61 -8.79
CA PRO A 299 -8.35 -5.02 -7.38
C PRO A 299 -7.35 -4.25 -6.51
N CYS A 300 -6.15 -3.98 -7.02
CA CYS A 300 -5.16 -3.07 -6.44
C CYS A 300 -4.25 -2.51 -7.55
N ASN A 301 -3.39 -1.55 -7.21
CA ASN A 301 -2.50 -0.87 -8.16
C ASN A 301 -1.62 -1.82 -8.98
N THR A 302 -1.31 -2.96 -8.41
CA THR A 302 -0.31 -3.90 -8.94
C THR A 302 -0.92 -5.21 -9.44
N PHE A 303 -2.24 -5.32 -9.38
CA PHE A 303 -2.91 -6.56 -9.75
C PHE A 303 -2.75 -6.85 -11.25
N PRO A 304 -2.25 -8.05 -11.65
CA PRO A 304 -1.99 -8.39 -13.04
C PRO A 304 -3.28 -8.86 -13.73
N CYS A 305 -4.19 -7.95 -14.03
CA CYS A 305 -5.43 -8.27 -14.74
C CYS A 305 -5.85 -7.15 -15.66
N GLU A 306 -6.74 -7.46 -16.57
CA GLU A 306 -7.50 -6.46 -17.31
C GLU A 306 -8.29 -5.58 -16.34
N SER A 307 -8.35 -4.30 -16.63
CA SER A 307 -9.04 -3.31 -15.82
C SER A 307 -10.42 -2.99 -16.39
N ALA A 308 -11.35 -2.60 -15.52
CA ALA A 308 -12.68 -2.13 -15.91
C ALA A 308 -12.68 -0.59 -16.03
N ASP A 309 -13.10 -0.03 -17.16
CA ASP A 309 -13.20 1.42 -17.35
C ASP A 309 -14.42 1.97 -16.59
N VAL A 310 -14.16 2.74 -15.53
CA VAL A 310 -15.21 3.31 -14.68
C VAL A 310 -16.03 4.37 -15.42
N LYS A 311 -15.45 5.06 -16.38
CA LYS A 311 -16.13 6.10 -17.15
C LYS A 311 -17.19 5.53 -18.09
N GLU A 312 -16.92 4.34 -18.64
CA GLU A 312 -17.81 3.65 -19.58
C GLU A 312 -18.85 2.80 -18.85
N LEU A 313 -18.43 2.05 -17.84
CA LEU A 313 -19.25 1.05 -17.16
C LEU A 313 -19.97 1.59 -15.92
N GLY A 314 -19.50 2.72 -15.38
CA GLY A 314 -19.86 3.20 -14.06
C GLY A 314 -19.18 2.40 -12.95
N PHE A 315 -19.16 2.95 -11.73
CA PHE A 315 -18.44 2.37 -10.59
C PHE A 315 -18.99 1.00 -10.17
N ALA A 316 -20.32 0.87 -10.10
CA ALA A 316 -20.96 -0.36 -9.59
C ALA A 316 -20.62 -1.59 -10.46
N GLU A 317 -20.68 -1.47 -11.78
CA GLU A 317 -20.35 -2.57 -12.69
C GLU A 317 -18.84 -2.84 -12.71
N SER A 318 -18.01 -1.79 -12.68
CA SER A 318 -16.55 -1.92 -12.57
C SER A 318 -16.16 -2.63 -11.29
N TRP A 319 -16.80 -2.31 -10.16
CA TRP A 319 -16.59 -3.00 -8.89
C TRP A 319 -17.02 -4.48 -8.95
N ARG A 320 -18.18 -4.78 -9.53
CA ARG A 320 -18.65 -6.15 -9.68
C ARG A 320 -17.64 -7.01 -10.44
N ARG A 321 -17.12 -6.52 -11.58
CA ARG A 321 -16.09 -7.22 -12.39
C ARG A 321 -14.78 -7.38 -11.62
N THR A 322 -14.34 -6.32 -10.95
CA THR A 322 -13.13 -6.34 -10.13
C THR A 322 -13.23 -7.37 -8.99
N ASN A 323 -14.38 -7.46 -8.34
CA ASN A 323 -14.65 -8.43 -7.29
C ASN A 323 -14.65 -9.88 -7.82
N GLU A 324 -15.24 -10.10 -9.00
CA GLU A 324 -15.27 -11.40 -9.65
C GLU A 324 -13.87 -11.88 -10.03
N ILE A 325 -13.03 -11.00 -10.59
CA ILE A 325 -11.62 -11.28 -10.89
C ILE A 325 -10.89 -11.69 -9.61
N ALA A 326 -10.99 -10.89 -8.55
CA ALA A 326 -10.30 -11.15 -7.30
C ALA A 326 -10.73 -12.45 -6.61
N ARG A 327 -12.01 -12.82 -6.71
CA ARG A 327 -12.55 -14.08 -6.15
C ARG A 327 -12.12 -15.32 -6.91
N ASN A 328 -11.96 -15.21 -8.21
CA ASN A 328 -11.66 -16.34 -9.09
C ASN A 328 -10.18 -16.49 -9.41
N PHE A 329 -9.34 -15.56 -8.94
CA PHE A 329 -7.91 -15.59 -9.23
C PHE A 329 -7.27 -16.87 -8.67
N PRO A 330 -6.49 -17.63 -9.46
CA PRO A 330 -5.90 -18.89 -9.02
C PRO A 330 -4.83 -18.63 -7.95
N ARG A 331 -4.87 -19.43 -6.88
CA ARG A 331 -3.80 -19.44 -5.86
C ARG A 331 -2.71 -20.42 -6.29
N PRO A 332 -1.45 -20.16 -5.90
CA PRO A 332 -0.38 -21.13 -6.14
C PRO A 332 -0.65 -22.46 -5.43
N ALA A 333 -0.71 -23.53 -6.22
CA ALA A 333 -0.96 -24.87 -5.69
C ALA A 333 0.14 -25.33 -4.72
N GLU A 334 1.38 -24.87 -4.95
CA GLU A 334 2.56 -25.17 -4.12
C GLU A 334 2.46 -24.59 -2.70
N CYS A 335 1.56 -23.62 -2.50
CA CYS A 335 1.34 -23.03 -1.18
C CYS A 335 0.44 -23.89 -0.29
N GLU A 336 -0.28 -24.86 -0.85
CA GLU A 336 -1.11 -25.80 -0.08
C GLU A 336 -0.21 -26.73 0.74
N GLY A 337 -0.39 -26.71 2.08
CA GLY A 337 0.44 -27.51 2.99
C GLY A 337 1.88 -27.02 3.17
N CYS A 338 2.26 -25.89 2.57
CA CYS A 338 3.59 -25.34 2.72
C CYS A 338 3.90 -24.98 4.18
N TYR A 339 5.07 -25.40 4.69
CA TYR A 339 5.51 -25.13 6.06
C TYR A 339 5.59 -23.61 6.37
N TYR A 340 5.97 -22.80 5.39
CA TYR A 340 6.12 -21.35 5.53
C TYR A 340 4.85 -20.55 5.26
N HIS A 341 3.72 -21.24 5.01
CA HIS A 341 2.47 -20.63 4.59
C HIS A 341 2.02 -19.47 5.50
N ASP A 342 2.08 -19.64 6.83
CA ASP A 342 1.53 -18.67 7.77
C ASP A 342 2.39 -17.41 7.95
N VAL A 343 3.61 -17.43 7.44
CA VAL A 343 4.57 -16.30 7.51
C VAL A 343 4.96 -15.77 6.13
N CYS A 344 4.52 -16.44 5.07
CA CYS A 344 4.85 -16.06 3.72
C CYS A 344 3.90 -14.97 3.21
N LYS A 345 4.44 -14.08 2.40
CA LYS A 345 3.61 -13.15 1.64
C LYS A 345 2.81 -13.89 0.57
N HIS A 346 1.51 -13.72 0.61
CA HIS A 346 0.62 -14.26 -0.42
C HIS A 346 0.16 -13.18 -1.40
N CYS A 347 1.06 -12.27 -1.79
CA CYS A 347 0.74 -11.24 -2.76
C CYS A 347 0.64 -11.82 -4.17
N VAL A 348 -0.54 -11.78 -4.73
CA VAL A 348 -0.82 -12.28 -6.09
C VAL A 348 0.04 -11.56 -7.13
N SER A 349 0.24 -10.26 -6.98
CA SER A 349 1.02 -9.45 -7.92
C SER A 349 2.49 -9.83 -7.91
N GLU A 350 3.06 -10.06 -6.72
CA GLU A 350 4.45 -10.49 -6.58
C GLU A 350 4.65 -11.93 -7.10
N HIS A 351 3.68 -12.81 -6.88
CA HIS A 351 3.72 -14.15 -7.49
C HIS A 351 3.67 -14.07 -9.01
N ALA A 352 2.79 -13.26 -9.57
CA ALA A 352 2.66 -13.10 -11.02
C ALA A 352 3.88 -12.47 -11.68
N ALA A 353 4.69 -11.70 -10.96
CA ALA A 353 5.95 -11.17 -11.47
C ALA A 353 7.02 -12.22 -11.74
N GLY A 354 7.01 -13.31 -10.98
CA GLY A 354 8.05 -14.35 -11.03
C GLY A 354 7.55 -15.73 -11.45
N ALA A 355 6.24 -15.88 -11.73
CA ALA A 355 5.65 -17.16 -12.12
C ALA A 355 4.35 -16.97 -12.92
N THR A 356 3.91 -18.02 -13.58
CA THR A 356 2.58 -18.07 -14.22
C THR A 356 1.49 -17.98 -13.15
N PRO A 357 0.35 -17.31 -13.42
CA PRO A 357 -0.79 -17.30 -12.50
C PRO A 357 -1.17 -18.69 -12.02
N GLY A 358 -1.34 -18.89 -10.72
CA GLY A 358 -1.59 -20.19 -10.11
C GLY A 358 -0.33 -20.94 -9.66
N HIS A 359 0.86 -20.38 -9.86
CA HIS A 359 2.14 -20.92 -9.38
C HIS A 359 2.84 -19.98 -8.43
N ALA A 360 3.64 -20.54 -7.51
CA ALA A 360 4.41 -19.75 -6.57
C ALA A 360 5.69 -19.21 -7.20
N SER A 361 5.96 -17.91 -6.99
CA SER A 361 7.24 -17.33 -7.38
C SER A 361 8.37 -17.92 -6.52
N PRO A 362 9.44 -18.46 -7.13
CA PRO A 362 10.61 -18.95 -6.40
C PRO A 362 11.24 -17.89 -5.51
N GLN A 363 11.17 -16.62 -5.91
CA GLN A 363 11.71 -15.50 -5.15
C GLN A 363 10.95 -15.27 -3.85
N ILE A 364 9.60 -15.28 -3.90
CA ILE A 364 8.77 -15.17 -2.69
C ILE A 364 8.98 -16.35 -1.76
N CYS A 365 9.12 -17.57 -2.32
CA CYS A 365 9.42 -18.75 -1.52
C CYS A 365 10.78 -18.62 -0.81
N ARG A 366 11.82 -18.15 -1.49
CA ARG A 366 13.13 -17.88 -0.86
C ARG A 366 13.02 -16.82 0.22
N TRP A 367 12.24 -15.75 -0.04
CA TRP A 367 12.03 -14.70 0.94
C TRP A 367 11.38 -15.24 2.22
N GLY A 368 10.24 -15.95 2.12
CA GLY A 368 9.55 -16.53 3.28
C GLY A 368 10.44 -17.47 4.10
N LYS A 369 11.20 -18.35 3.42
CA LYS A 369 12.18 -19.25 4.04
C LYS A 369 13.26 -18.46 4.79
N ARG A 370 13.87 -17.48 4.14
CA ARG A 370 14.96 -16.69 4.71
C ARG A 370 14.51 -15.89 5.94
N MET A 371 13.31 -15.34 5.94
CA MET A 371 12.76 -14.61 7.10
C MET A 371 12.63 -15.50 8.34
N VAL A 372 12.27 -16.77 8.17
CA VAL A 372 12.17 -17.74 9.27
C VAL A 372 13.55 -18.20 9.72
N GLU A 373 14.45 -18.53 8.80
CA GLU A 373 15.83 -18.96 9.10
C GLU A 373 16.59 -17.89 9.90
N GLU A 374 16.37 -16.63 9.58
CA GLU A 374 16.99 -15.49 10.27
C GLU A 374 16.27 -15.05 11.56
N GLY A 375 15.22 -15.78 11.95
CA GLY A 375 14.45 -15.49 13.15
C GLY A 375 13.64 -14.20 13.08
N LEU A 376 13.44 -13.65 11.87
CA LEU A 376 12.63 -12.45 11.64
C LEU A 376 11.13 -12.74 11.75
N PHE A 377 10.71 -13.93 11.38
CA PHE A 377 9.34 -14.41 11.59
C PHE A 377 9.36 -15.73 12.37
N LYS A 378 8.36 -15.93 13.21
CA LYS A 378 8.14 -17.19 13.92
C LYS A 378 6.95 -17.88 13.31
N ILE A 379 7.11 -19.14 12.91
CA ILE A 379 5.99 -19.98 12.51
C ILE A 379 5.19 -20.29 13.78
N PRO A 380 3.87 -20.00 13.80
CA PRO A 380 3.04 -20.37 14.92
C PRO A 380 3.11 -21.89 15.18
N LEU A 381 3.35 -22.28 16.42
CA LEU A 381 3.23 -23.69 16.80
C LEU A 381 1.78 -24.12 16.59
N LYS A 382 1.56 -25.12 15.75
CA LYS A 382 0.23 -25.69 15.48
C LYS A 382 -0.25 -26.51 16.68
#